data_16a7462de2d9214f9462ca42ac1cff71
#
_entry.id   16a7462de2d9214f9462ca42ac1cff71
#
_cell.length_a   1.000
_cell.length_b   1.000
_cell.length_c   1.000
_cell.angle_alpha   90.00
_cell.angle_beta   90.00
_cell.angle_gamma   90.00
#
_symmetry.space_group_name_H-M   'P 1'
#
loop_
_entity.id
_entity.type
_entity.pdbx_description
1 polymer ?
#
loop_
_entity_poly.entity_id
_entity_poly.type
_entity_poly.pdbx_seq_one_letter_code
_entity_poly.pdbx_strand_id
1 'polypeptide(L)' 'MKISVVITLKKDVLDPQGKVIHQTLDGMGFDDVNEVRQGKYFEIDTKENDPKKAKDKVEEMCKKLLANLVIEDYKII' A
#
# COMPACT_ATOMS: atom_id res chain seq x y z
N MET A 1 -9.24 -0.19 -18.75
CA MET A 1 -9.61 0.51 -17.51
C MET A 1 -8.45 0.44 -16.53
N LYS A 2 -8.12 1.55 -15.92
CA LYS A 2 -7.05 1.61 -14.91
C LYS A 2 -7.63 1.52 -13.51
N ILE A 3 -7.00 0.70 -12.68
CA ILE A 3 -7.36 0.54 -11.28
C ILE A 3 -6.09 0.71 -10.44
N SER A 4 -6.19 1.50 -9.39
CA SER A 4 -5.07 1.76 -8.50
C SER A 4 -5.27 1.03 -7.18
N VAL A 5 -4.18 0.48 -6.64
CA VAL A 5 -4.17 -0.25 -5.38
C VAL A 5 -3.06 0.29 -4.49
N VAL A 6 -3.39 0.54 -3.25
CA VAL A 6 -2.42 0.88 -2.21
C VAL A 6 -2.29 -0.31 -1.25
N ILE A 7 -1.06 -0.70 -0.98
CA ILE A 7 -0.75 -1.80 -0.06
C ILE A 7 0.13 -1.27 1.05
N THR A 8 -0.30 -1.47 2.29
CA THR A 8 0.42 -1.00 3.48
C THR A 8 0.55 -2.13 4.48
N LEU A 9 1.57 -2.05 5.32
CA LEU A 9 1.70 -2.97 6.45
C LEU A 9 0.55 -2.74 7.43
N LYS A 10 0.08 -3.82 8.03
CA LYS A 10 -0.90 -3.74 9.13
C LYS A 10 -0.34 -2.90 10.26
N LYS A 11 -1.23 -2.23 11.00
CA LYS A 11 -0.82 -1.31 12.07
C LYS A 11 0.07 -1.97 13.11
N ASP A 12 -0.16 -3.24 13.39
CA ASP A 12 0.58 -3.99 14.40
C ASP A 12 1.96 -4.43 13.93
N VAL A 13 2.23 -4.33 12.63
CA VAL A 13 3.49 -4.77 12.04
C VAL A 13 4.46 -3.61 12.03
N LEU A 14 5.67 -3.85 12.54
CA LEU A 14 6.74 -2.86 12.50
C LEU A 14 7.13 -2.55 11.06
N ASP A 15 7.26 -1.27 10.74
CA ASP A 15 7.75 -0.78 9.46
C ASP A 15 9.18 -0.24 9.62
N PRO A 16 10.22 -1.06 9.37
CA PRO A 16 11.60 -0.61 9.57
C PRO A 16 11.98 0.55 8.66
N GLN A 17 11.48 0.55 7.42
CA GLN A 17 11.77 1.62 6.45
C GLN A 17 11.11 2.93 6.87
N GLY A 18 9.86 2.88 7.29
CA GLY A 18 9.15 4.04 7.80
C GLY A 18 9.83 4.61 9.03
N LYS A 19 10.34 3.76 9.91
CA LYS A 19 11.06 4.19 11.11
C LYS A 19 12.36 4.91 10.76
N VAL A 20 13.12 4.40 9.80
CA VAL A 20 14.36 5.04 9.35
C VAL A 20 14.07 6.40 8.71
N ILE A 21 13.02 6.48 7.91
CA ILE A 21 12.60 7.75 7.30
C ILE A 21 12.24 8.75 8.39
N HIS A 22 11.50 8.33 9.40
CA HIS A 22 11.12 9.18 10.52
C HIS A 22 12.34 9.71 11.25
N GLN A 23 13.30 8.85 11.57
CA GLN A 23 14.56 9.25 12.24
C GLN A 23 15.35 10.24 11.39
N THR A 24 15.39 10.02 10.08
CA THR A 24 16.09 10.92 9.16
C THR A 24 15.43 12.28 9.11
N LEU A 25 14.10 12.33 9.07
CA LEU A 25 13.36 13.58 9.10
C LEU A 25 13.61 14.35 10.41
N ASP A 26 13.64 13.67 11.54
CA ASP A 26 13.99 14.30 12.82
C ASP A 26 15.37 14.94 12.76
N GLY A 27 16.35 14.24 12.19
CA GLY A 27 17.70 14.76 12.02
C GLY A 27 17.78 15.96 11.09
N MET A 28 16.81 16.14 10.22
CA MET A 28 16.71 17.26 9.28
C MET A 28 15.92 18.44 9.86
N GLY A 29 15.40 18.32 11.07
CA GLY A 29 14.65 19.38 11.73
C GLY A 29 13.14 19.27 11.65
N PHE A 30 12.61 18.17 11.05
CA PHE A 30 11.17 17.92 10.99
C PHE A 30 10.74 17.15 12.24
N ASP A 31 10.76 17.80 13.38
CA ASP A 31 10.53 17.17 14.68
C ASP A 31 9.06 17.09 15.10
N ASP A 32 8.15 17.57 14.24
CA ASP A 32 6.70 17.50 14.46
C ASP A 32 6.05 16.28 13.84
N VAL A 33 6.84 15.35 13.31
CA VAL A 33 6.32 14.10 12.70
C VAL A 33 6.19 13.04 13.78
N ASN A 34 4.97 12.52 13.95
CA ASN A 34 4.71 11.47 14.94
C ASN A 34 5.06 10.08 14.45
N GLU A 35 4.82 9.82 13.16
CA GLU A 35 5.02 8.50 12.60
C GLU A 35 5.15 8.58 11.08
N VAL A 36 5.97 7.70 10.51
CA VAL A 36 6.06 7.51 9.06
C VAL A 36 5.81 6.04 8.76
N ARG A 37 4.88 5.77 7.85
CA ARG A 37 4.57 4.44 7.36
C ARG A 37 4.77 4.41 5.86
N GLN A 38 5.39 3.37 5.35
CA GLN A 38 5.66 3.20 3.93
C GLN A 38 4.81 2.08 3.36
N GLY A 39 4.40 2.21 2.12
CA GLY A 39 3.61 1.19 1.45
C GLY A 39 3.97 1.11 -0.03
N LYS A 40 3.17 0.36 -0.76
CA LYS A 40 3.31 0.15 -2.19
C LYS A 40 2.09 0.69 -2.92
N TYR A 41 2.32 1.16 -4.14
CA TYR A 41 1.25 1.63 -5.01
C TYR A 41 1.36 0.93 -6.35
N PHE A 42 0.25 0.35 -6.82
CA PHE A 42 0.18 -0.30 -8.13
C PHE A 42 -0.89 0.34 -8.99
N GLU A 43 -0.58 0.57 -10.25
CA GLU A 43 -1.56 0.89 -11.28
C GLU A 43 -1.73 -0.33 -12.17
N ILE A 44 -2.96 -0.78 -12.35
CA ILE A 44 -3.26 -1.94 -13.17
C ILE A 44 -4.16 -1.48 -14.30
N ASP A 45 -3.68 -1.61 -15.53
CA ASP A 45 -4.48 -1.34 -16.72
C ASP A 45 -5.02 -2.67 -17.24
N THR A 46 -6.30 -2.89 -17.06
CA THR A 46 -6.95 -4.13 -17.47
C THR A 46 -7.77 -3.91 -18.74
N LYS A 47 -7.91 -4.98 -19.53
CA LYS A 47 -8.77 -5.00 -20.73
C LYS A 47 -10.25 -5.08 -20.37
N GLU A 48 -10.59 -5.39 -19.12
CA GLU A 48 -11.97 -5.46 -18.68
C GLU A 48 -12.61 -4.07 -18.67
N ASN A 49 -13.83 -3.98 -19.22
CA ASN A 49 -14.56 -2.72 -19.34
C ASN A 49 -15.62 -2.54 -18.25
N ASP A 50 -16.04 -3.63 -17.61
CA ASP A 50 -17.02 -3.56 -16.53
C ASP A 50 -16.30 -3.21 -15.22
N PRO A 51 -16.61 -2.05 -14.59
CA PRO A 51 -15.93 -1.63 -13.37
C PRO A 51 -16.00 -2.65 -12.24
N LYS A 52 -17.12 -3.30 -12.07
CA LYS A 52 -17.29 -4.30 -11.01
C LYS A 52 -16.42 -5.53 -11.25
N LYS A 53 -16.42 -6.04 -12.48
CA LYS A 53 -15.61 -7.20 -12.85
C LYS A 53 -14.12 -6.87 -12.76
N ALA A 54 -13.73 -5.67 -13.19
CA ALA A 54 -12.34 -5.22 -13.11
C ALA A 54 -11.88 -5.16 -11.65
N LYS A 55 -12.71 -4.60 -10.77
CA LYS A 55 -12.41 -4.52 -9.34
C LYS A 55 -12.29 -5.91 -8.72
N ASP A 56 -13.21 -6.82 -9.04
CA ASP A 56 -13.17 -8.18 -8.50
C ASP A 56 -11.90 -8.92 -8.91
N LYS A 57 -11.46 -8.74 -10.17
CA LYS A 57 -10.20 -9.33 -10.65
C LYS A 57 -8.99 -8.76 -9.93
N VAL A 58 -8.97 -7.46 -9.70
CA VAL A 58 -7.86 -6.81 -9.00
C VAL A 58 -7.82 -7.25 -7.53
N GLU A 59 -8.97 -7.44 -6.90
CA GLU A 59 -9.01 -8.00 -5.55
C GLU A 59 -8.38 -9.40 -5.51
N GLU A 60 -8.67 -10.24 -6.49
CA GLU A 60 -8.00 -11.55 -6.58
C GLU A 60 -6.50 -11.43 -6.77
N MET A 61 -6.05 -10.49 -7.61
CA MET A 61 -4.63 -10.24 -7.80
C MET A 61 -3.95 -9.85 -6.50
N CYS A 62 -4.58 -8.98 -5.70
CA CYS A 62 -4.07 -8.58 -4.40
C CYS A 62 -3.92 -9.77 -3.47
N LYS A 63 -4.94 -10.62 -3.39
CA LYS A 63 -4.93 -11.79 -2.51
C LYS A 63 -3.91 -12.84 -2.92
N LYS A 64 -3.70 -13.01 -4.22
CA LYS A 64 -2.83 -14.06 -4.75
C LYS A 64 -1.37 -13.65 -4.89
N LEU A 65 -1.09 -12.37 -5.12
CA LEU A 65 0.25 -11.93 -5.46
C LEU A 65 0.67 -10.60 -4.85
N LEU A 66 -0.17 -9.56 -4.98
CA LEU A 66 0.27 -8.18 -4.72
C LEU A 66 0.46 -7.88 -3.24
N ALA A 67 -0.36 -8.47 -2.38
CA ALA A 67 -0.31 -8.24 -0.95
C ALA A 67 -0.06 -9.54 -0.20
N ASN A 68 0.79 -9.46 0.83
CA ASN A 68 0.94 -10.55 1.80
C ASN A 68 -0.06 -10.31 2.93
N LEU A 69 -1.20 -11.00 2.88
CA LEU A 69 -2.32 -10.76 3.79
C LEU A 69 -2.03 -11.08 5.26
N VAL A 70 -0.92 -11.78 5.54
CA VAL A 70 -0.49 -12.00 6.91
C VAL A 70 -0.02 -10.72 7.57
N ILE A 71 0.68 -9.86 6.81
CA ILE A 71 1.31 -8.64 7.34
C ILE A 71 0.86 -7.35 6.65
N GLU A 72 0.12 -7.45 5.55
CA GLU A 72 -0.28 -6.29 4.75
C GLU A 72 -1.79 -6.21 4.56
N ASP A 73 -2.27 -4.99 4.41
CA ASP A 73 -3.63 -4.69 3.97
C ASP A 73 -3.58 -4.03 2.60
N TYR A 74 -4.65 -4.14 1.84
CA TYR A 74 -4.75 -3.47 0.55
C TYR A 74 -6.02 -2.63 0.48
N LYS A 75 -5.97 -1.58 -0.34
CA LYS A 75 -7.11 -0.72 -0.59
C LYS A 75 -7.15 -0.38 -2.08
N ILE A 76 -8.27 -0.66 -2.73
CA ILE A 76 -8.52 -0.27 -4.11
C ILE A 76 -9.10 1.15 -4.10
N ILE A 77 -8.47 2.03 -4.84
CA ILE A 77 -8.88 3.43 -4.91
C ILE A 77 -9.33 3.84 -6.30
#